data_fea9914fb561fd7923457681fb59d121
#
_entry.id   fea9914fb561fd7923457681fb59d121
#
_cell.length_a   1.000
_cell.length_b   1.000
_cell.length_c   1.000
_cell.angle_alpha   90.00
_cell.angle_beta   90.00
_cell.angle_gamma   90.00
#
_symmetry.space_group_name_H-M   'P 1'
#
loop_
_entity.id
_entity.type
_entity.pdbx_description
1 polymer ?
#
loop_
_entity_poly.entity_id
_entity_poly.type
_entity_poly.pdbx_seq_one_letter_code
_entity_poly.pdbx_strand_id
1 'polypeptide(L)'
;MIHIGTAESGHYYSLINDRQPHLRGKNSKETWYEFNDTRVTSFDANDIPNEAFGGEETWTSSYYSSFSSYSMKSEKMRNGYLLLYERVDPWEPPADEEEERIRKAETKEVKTEDTTEDLSLDR
;
A
#
# COMPACT_ATOMS: atom_id res chain seq x y z
N MET A 1 -11.91 5.70 -4.01
CA MET A 1 -12.71 6.81 -4.57
C MET A 1 -13.02 7.78 -3.44
N ILE A 2 -12.80 9.03 -3.67
CA ILE A 2 -13.07 10.13 -2.73
C ILE A 2 -14.29 10.90 -3.22
N HIS A 3 -15.11 11.33 -2.29
CA HIS A 3 -16.23 12.25 -2.54
C HIS A 3 -15.90 13.60 -1.90
N ILE A 4 -16.13 14.68 -2.62
CA ILE A 4 -16.11 16.06 -2.12
C ILE A 4 -17.50 16.63 -2.28
N GLY A 5 -18.11 17.12 -1.20
CA GLY A 5 -19.39 17.79 -1.26
C GLY A 5 -20.37 17.37 -0.19
N THR A 6 -21.64 17.53 -0.49
CA THR A 6 -22.78 17.19 0.38
C THR A 6 -23.53 15.98 -0.18
N ALA A 7 -24.53 15.50 0.55
CA ALA A 7 -25.39 14.40 0.10
C ALA A 7 -26.17 14.73 -1.20
N GLU A 8 -26.39 16.00 -1.50
CA GLU A 8 -27.19 16.45 -2.64
C GLU A 8 -26.34 16.85 -3.85
N SER A 9 -25.07 17.18 -3.63
CA SER A 9 -24.19 17.71 -4.70
C SER A 9 -22.73 17.50 -4.31
N GLY A 10 -21.94 17.03 -5.27
CA GLY A 10 -20.52 16.81 -5.02
C GLY A 10 -19.78 16.39 -6.27
N HIS A 11 -18.52 16.05 -6.07
CA HIS A 11 -17.60 15.59 -7.07
C HIS A 11 -16.87 14.35 -6.58
N TYR A 12 -16.57 13.43 -7.50
CA TYR A 12 -15.83 12.21 -7.21
C TYR A 12 -14.50 12.17 -7.96
N TYR A 13 -13.46 11.70 -7.29
CA TYR A 13 -12.18 11.38 -7.90
C TYR A 13 -11.60 10.11 -7.29
N SER A 14 -10.60 9.52 -7.91
CA SER A 14 -10.03 8.27 -7.47
C SER A 14 -8.55 8.39 -7.13
N LEU A 15 -8.15 7.81 -6.00
CA LEU A 15 -6.76 7.55 -5.69
C LEU A 15 -6.49 6.08 -6.01
N ILE A 16 -5.54 5.81 -6.89
CA ILE A 16 -5.26 4.47 -7.40
C ILE A 16 -3.78 4.16 -7.22
N ASN A 17 -3.50 3.02 -6.57
CA ASN A 17 -2.16 2.47 -6.52
C ASN A 17 -1.85 1.75 -7.85
N ASP A 18 -0.73 2.06 -8.45
CA ASP A 18 -0.23 1.34 -9.62
C ASP A 18 0.26 -0.06 -9.20
N ARG A 19 -0.52 -1.06 -9.60
CA ARG A 19 -0.34 -2.46 -9.22
C ARG A 19 0.56 -3.25 -10.17
N GLN A 20 1.47 -2.63 -10.89
CA GLN A 20 2.39 -3.34 -11.77
C GLN A 20 3.80 -3.51 -11.17
N PRO A 21 3.93 -4.16 -9.99
CA PRO A 21 5.23 -4.34 -9.33
C PRO A 21 6.17 -5.22 -10.17
N HIS A 22 5.64 -6.12 -11.02
CA HIS A 22 6.42 -7.00 -11.88
C HIS A 22 7.14 -6.28 -13.04
N LEU A 23 6.68 -5.09 -13.41
CA LEU A 23 7.37 -4.22 -14.40
C LEU A 23 8.40 -3.29 -13.73
N ARG A 24 8.37 -3.22 -12.43
CA ARG A 24 9.26 -2.37 -11.63
C ARG A 24 10.15 -3.29 -10.83
N GLY A 25 11.41 -3.29 -10.92
CA GLY A 25 12.31 -4.15 -10.15
C GLY A 25 11.96 -4.25 -8.66
N LYS A 26 12.47 -5.27 -7.96
CA LYS A 26 12.18 -5.68 -6.55
C LYS A 26 12.22 -4.55 -5.49
N ASN A 27 12.70 -3.35 -5.83
CA ASN A 27 12.82 -2.20 -4.93
C ASN A 27 11.96 -1.00 -5.36
N SER A 28 10.95 -1.21 -6.20
CA SER A 28 10.12 -0.09 -6.64
C SER A 28 9.15 0.33 -5.56
N LYS A 29 9.19 1.60 -5.23
CA LYS A 29 8.25 2.26 -4.33
C LYS A 29 6.85 2.20 -4.91
N GLU A 30 5.82 1.94 -4.10
CA GLU A 30 4.44 2.07 -4.50
C GLU A 30 4.20 3.46 -5.09
N THR A 31 3.52 3.52 -6.21
CA THR A 31 3.21 4.78 -6.88
C THR A 31 1.70 4.94 -6.94
N TRP A 32 1.22 6.02 -6.32
CA TRP A 32 -0.18 6.38 -6.33
C TRP A 32 -0.43 7.51 -7.30
N TYR A 33 -1.62 7.50 -7.89
CA TYR A 33 -2.10 8.54 -8.79
C TYR A 33 -3.49 9.01 -8.38
N GLU A 34 -3.73 10.31 -8.53
CA GLU A 34 -5.05 10.90 -8.49
C GLU A 34 -5.61 10.97 -9.91
N PHE A 35 -6.80 10.40 -10.08
CA PHE A 35 -7.61 10.49 -11.30
C PHE A 35 -8.80 11.38 -11.03
N ASN A 36 -8.79 12.58 -11.59
CA ASN A 36 -9.79 13.60 -11.37
C ASN A 36 -10.24 14.16 -12.73
N ASP A 37 -11.41 13.69 -13.18
CA ASP A 37 -11.91 13.91 -14.55
C ASP A 37 -10.87 13.49 -15.61
N THR A 38 -10.42 14.43 -16.42
CA THR A 38 -9.42 14.23 -17.46
C THR A 38 -7.98 14.37 -16.97
N ARG A 39 -7.80 14.72 -15.70
CA ARG A 39 -6.49 15.00 -15.12
C ARG A 39 -6.00 13.80 -14.34
N VAL A 40 -4.77 13.38 -14.59
CA VAL A 40 -4.05 12.35 -13.85
C VAL A 40 -2.76 12.95 -13.31
N THR A 41 -2.58 12.90 -12.00
CA THR A 41 -1.38 13.43 -11.33
C THR A 41 -0.83 12.41 -10.34
N SER A 42 0.48 12.45 -10.09
CA SER A 42 1.09 11.65 -9.03
C SER A 42 0.56 12.10 -7.66
N PHE A 43 0.37 11.14 -6.77
CA PHE A 43 -0.16 11.36 -5.43
C PHE A 43 0.77 10.75 -4.39
N ASP A 44 0.93 11.41 -3.24
CA ASP A 44 1.68 10.85 -2.11
C ASP A 44 0.74 10.02 -1.22
N ALA A 45 1.02 8.74 -1.05
CA ALA A 45 0.23 7.86 -0.20
C ALA A 45 0.15 8.32 1.26
N ASN A 46 1.12 9.10 1.74
CA ASN A 46 1.09 9.68 3.08
C ASN A 46 -0.05 10.69 3.27
N ASP A 47 -0.57 11.24 2.18
CA ASP A 47 -1.70 12.19 2.22
C ASP A 47 -3.07 11.49 2.21
N ILE A 48 -3.15 10.17 2.05
CA ILE A 48 -4.42 9.41 2.09
C ILE A 48 -5.25 9.73 3.34
N PRO A 49 -4.69 9.79 4.58
CA PRO A 49 -5.48 10.13 5.75
C PRO A 49 -6.10 11.53 5.67
N ASN A 50 -5.36 12.47 5.11
CA ASN A 50 -5.86 13.84 4.95
C ASN A 50 -6.99 13.94 3.91
N GLU A 51 -6.91 13.16 2.84
CA GLU A 51 -7.87 13.15 1.75
C GLU A 51 -9.11 12.28 2.02
N ALA A 52 -8.95 11.16 2.74
CA ALA A 52 -9.96 10.10 2.78
C ALA A 52 -10.68 9.95 4.13
N PHE A 53 -10.12 10.44 5.24
CA PHE A 53 -10.66 10.12 6.57
C PHE A 53 -11.67 11.13 7.08
N GLY A 54 -11.97 12.18 6.34
CA GLY A 54 -12.86 13.25 6.82
C GLY A 54 -12.29 13.96 8.05
N GLY A 55 -13.14 14.27 9.01
CA GLY A 55 -12.76 14.94 10.25
C GLY A 55 -12.85 16.47 10.15
N GLU A 56 -12.12 17.18 11.01
CA GLU A 56 -12.10 18.63 11.06
C GLU A 56 -10.85 19.20 10.37
N GLU A 57 -11.01 20.33 9.73
CA GLU A 57 -9.90 21.14 9.24
C GLU A 57 -9.92 22.52 9.88
N THR A 58 -8.74 23.08 10.12
CA THR A 58 -8.60 24.40 10.73
C THR A 58 -8.13 25.40 9.69
N TRP A 59 -8.94 26.39 9.41
CA TRP A 59 -8.61 27.51 8.54
C TRP A 59 -8.06 28.65 9.38
N THR A 60 -6.86 29.09 9.06
CA THR A 60 -6.29 30.30 9.67
C THR A 60 -6.38 31.42 8.64
N SER A 61 -7.29 32.37 8.85
CA SER A 61 -7.35 33.57 8.01
C SER A 61 -6.49 34.66 8.64
N SER A 62 -5.39 34.99 8.02
CA SER A 62 -4.63 36.22 8.32
C SER A 62 -5.18 37.36 7.49
N TYR A 63 -6.18 38.04 7.99
CA TYR A 63 -6.62 39.29 7.39
C TYR A 63 -5.65 40.41 7.81
N TYR A 64 -5.35 41.28 6.87
CA TYR A 64 -4.39 42.36 6.81
C TYR A 64 -4.37 43.30 8.05
N SER A 65 -3.99 42.80 9.20
CA SER A 65 -3.46 43.63 10.28
C SER A 65 -2.90 42.75 11.41
N SER A 66 -1.81 43.21 11.96
CA SER A 66 -0.89 42.51 12.86
C SER A 66 -1.45 42.09 14.23
N PHE A 67 -2.74 42.01 14.45
CA PHE A 67 -3.30 41.85 15.81
C PHE A 67 -4.41 40.78 16.02
N SER A 68 -4.93 40.10 15.01
CA SER A 68 -5.82 38.96 15.31
C SER A 68 -5.77 37.89 14.23
N SER A 69 -5.16 36.77 14.56
CA SER A 69 -5.33 35.52 13.81
C SER A 69 -6.66 34.89 14.28
N TYR A 70 -7.57 34.73 13.35
CA TYR A 70 -8.84 34.04 13.61
C TYR A 70 -8.73 32.62 13.05
N SER A 71 -8.85 31.62 13.90
CA SER A 71 -8.90 30.22 13.45
C SER A 71 -10.35 29.73 13.50
N MET A 72 -10.85 29.27 12.37
CA MET A 72 -12.14 28.59 12.28
C MET A 72 -11.92 27.11 12.07
N LYS A 73 -12.69 26.30 12.76
CA LYS A 73 -12.78 24.86 12.50
C LYS A 73 -13.99 24.59 11.63
N SER A 74 -13.83 23.79 10.61
CA SER A 74 -14.91 23.28 9.78
C SER A 74 -14.75 21.78 9.55
N GLU A 75 -15.85 21.11 9.30
CA GLU A 75 -15.79 19.72 8.86
C GLU A 75 -15.20 19.65 7.46
N LYS A 76 -14.35 18.66 7.22
CA LYS A 76 -13.84 18.36 5.90
C LYS A 76 -14.97 17.88 5.00
N MET A 77 -15.14 18.51 3.87
CA MET A 77 -16.14 18.14 2.87
C MET A 77 -15.72 16.95 1.98
N ARG A 78 -14.54 16.39 2.24
CA ARG A 78 -13.98 15.25 1.47
C ARG A 78 -13.78 14.05 2.37
N ASN A 79 -14.16 12.87 1.85
CA ASN A 79 -13.99 11.60 2.55
C ASN A 79 -13.92 10.42 1.58
N GLY A 80 -13.41 9.30 2.07
CA GLY A 80 -13.43 8.03 1.35
C GLY A 80 -14.85 7.49 1.23
N TYR A 81 -15.36 7.45 0.01
CA TYR A 81 -16.71 6.98 -0.30
C TYR A 81 -16.76 5.50 -0.69
N LEU A 82 -15.79 5.05 -1.48
CA LEU A 82 -15.68 3.66 -1.91
C LEU A 82 -14.22 3.20 -1.76
N LEU A 83 -14.03 2.09 -1.05
CA LEU A 83 -12.73 1.47 -0.83
C LEU A 83 -12.70 0.11 -1.54
N LEU A 84 -11.68 -0.11 -2.34
CA LEU A 84 -11.42 -1.38 -3.04
C LEU A 84 -10.16 -1.99 -2.45
N TYR A 85 -10.30 -3.21 -1.95
CA TYR A 85 -9.20 -3.98 -1.39
C TYR A 85 -8.91 -5.18 -2.28
N GLU A 86 -7.65 -5.43 -2.50
CA GLU A 86 -7.18 -6.66 -3.11
C GLU A 86 -6.68 -7.60 -2.01
N ARG A 87 -7.08 -8.86 -2.10
CA ARG A 87 -6.55 -9.88 -1.21
C ARG A 87 -5.10 -10.16 -1.62
N VAL A 88 -4.17 -9.88 -0.74
CA VAL A 88 -2.80 -10.39 -0.84
C VAL A 88 -2.84 -11.85 -0.43
N ASP A 89 -2.49 -12.75 -1.36
CA ASP A 89 -2.46 -14.17 -1.05
C ASP A 89 -1.34 -14.46 -0.04
N PRO A 90 -1.65 -14.93 1.18
CA PRO A 90 -0.63 -15.19 2.20
C PRO A 90 0.23 -16.42 1.90
N TRP A 91 0.02 -17.07 0.74
CA TRP A 91 0.65 -18.35 0.39
C TRP A 91 1.80 -18.25 -0.60
N GLU A 92 2.20 -17.07 -1.04
CA GLU A 92 3.52 -16.95 -1.65
C GLU A 92 4.55 -16.70 -0.54
N PRO A 93 5.29 -17.74 -0.09
CA PRO A 93 6.39 -17.52 0.83
C PRO A 93 7.37 -16.56 0.14
N PRO A 94 8.00 -15.63 0.87
CA PRO A 94 9.05 -14.82 0.32
C PRO A 94 10.08 -15.75 -0.36
N ALA A 95 10.59 -15.34 -1.51
CA ALA A 95 11.47 -16.18 -2.35
C ALA A 95 12.67 -16.78 -1.58
N ASP A 96 13.10 -16.12 -0.55
CA ASP A 96 14.14 -16.49 0.41
C ASP A 96 13.73 -17.70 1.28
N GLU A 97 12.45 -17.82 1.66
CA GLU A 97 11.96 -18.98 2.44
C GLU A 97 11.79 -20.22 1.55
N GLU A 98 11.46 -20.06 0.28
CA GLU A 98 11.36 -21.17 -0.67
C GLU A 98 12.74 -21.71 -1.05
N GLU A 99 13.72 -20.85 -1.27
CA GLU A 99 15.11 -21.24 -1.48
C GLU A 99 15.68 -21.95 -0.24
N GLU A 100 15.33 -21.51 0.97
CA GLU A 100 15.74 -22.16 2.20
C GLU A 100 15.08 -23.53 2.40
N ARG A 101 13.83 -23.72 1.99
CA ARG A 101 13.12 -25.00 1.99
C ARG A 101 13.73 -25.98 1.02
N ILE A 102 14.02 -25.54 -0.22
CA ILE A 102 14.68 -26.35 -1.25
C ILE A 102 16.05 -26.80 -0.74
N ARG A 103 16.86 -25.90 -0.22
CA ARG A 103 18.18 -26.17 0.31
C ARG A 103 18.17 -27.14 1.51
N LYS A 104 17.14 -27.05 2.38
CA LYS A 104 16.95 -27.99 3.51
C LYS A 104 16.50 -29.37 3.04
N ALA A 105 15.72 -29.46 1.94
CA ALA A 105 15.31 -30.73 1.34
C ALA A 105 16.51 -31.45 0.70
N GLU A 106 17.30 -30.76 -0.12
CA GLU A 106 18.51 -31.29 -0.74
C GLU A 106 19.53 -31.79 0.29
N THR A 107 19.70 -31.05 1.39
CA THR A 107 20.60 -31.45 2.49
C THR A 107 20.13 -32.71 3.22
N LYS A 108 18.82 -33.00 3.24
CA LYS A 108 18.26 -34.21 3.82
C LYS A 108 18.47 -35.44 2.92
N GLU A 109 18.31 -35.28 1.62
CA GLU A 109 18.51 -36.39 0.66
C GLU A 109 19.96 -36.85 0.62
N VAL A 110 20.93 -35.95 0.63
CA VAL A 110 22.37 -36.25 0.68
C VAL A 110 22.74 -37.05 1.96
N LYS A 111 22.11 -36.76 3.09
CA LYS A 111 22.38 -37.49 4.34
C LYS A 111 21.78 -38.89 4.40
N THR A 112 20.75 -39.20 3.61
CA THR A 112 20.15 -40.53 3.55
C THR A 112 20.90 -41.47 2.62
N GLU A 113 21.60 -40.97 1.60
CA GLU A 113 22.43 -41.78 0.70
C GLU A 113 23.73 -42.24 1.38
N ASP A 114 24.35 -41.37 2.19
CA ASP A 114 25.62 -41.69 2.88
C ASP A 114 25.47 -42.74 4.01
N THR A 115 24.23 -43.03 4.44
CA THR A 115 23.99 -44.02 5.53
C THR A 115 23.74 -45.41 4.98
N THR A 116 23.59 -45.61 3.67
CA THR A 116 23.29 -46.90 3.05
C THR A 116 24.53 -47.63 2.50
N GLU A 117 25.66 -46.95 2.34
CA GLU A 117 26.88 -47.57 1.82
C GLU A 117 27.74 -48.28 2.89
N ASP A 118 27.55 -48.01 4.19
CA ASP A 118 28.39 -48.55 5.27
C ASP A 118 27.91 -49.90 5.85
N LEU A 119 26.88 -50.55 5.25
CA LEU A 119 26.36 -51.83 5.72
C LEU A 119 26.66 -53.04 4.79
N SER A 120 27.54 -52.92 3.79
CA SER A 120 27.81 -54.00 2.84
C SER A 120 29.21 -54.61 2.86
N LEU A 121 30.03 -54.32 3.86
CA LEU A 121 31.40 -54.86 3.97
C LEU A 121 31.60 -55.62 5.29
N ASP A 122 30.83 -56.68 5.52
CA ASP A 122 31.23 -57.75 6.46
C ASP A 122 30.55 -59.06 6.08
N ARG A 123 31.24 -59.77 5.15
CA ARG A 123 31.16 -61.23 4.93
C ARG A 123 32.41 -61.75 4.24
#